data_6103528a038a1fb96a83b8bb0386d8b0
#
_entry.id   6103528a038a1fb96a83b8bb0386d8b0
#
_cell.length_a   1.000
_cell.length_b   1.000
_cell.length_c   1.000
_cell.angle_alpha   90.00
_cell.angle_beta   90.00
_cell.angle_gamma   90.00
#
_symmetry.space_group_name_H-M   'P 1'
#
loop_
_entity.id
_entity.type
_entity.pdbx_description
1 polymer ?
#
loop_
_entity_poly.entity_id
_entity_poly.type
_entity_poly.pdbx_seq_one_letter_code
_entity_poly.pdbx_strand_id
1 'polypeptide(L)'
;MKFTCTIVAAFLGAVVLSAQTPAPQTAAAAAPPKPLTGVVFFDHTKTAEAFAKGTHLLDAPDMIVQGGHREVPGQVEVHDKETDIIYVLDGSATFVTGGTMVGGSVTRPGQSLGKDITGGDEHHLVKGDMIIVPAGTPHWFKQVSPQVTYYVVKVVKP
;
A
#
# COMPACT_ATOMS: atom_id res chain seq x y z
N MET A 1 59.66 -62.67 -7.31
CA MET A 1 58.95 -61.65 -6.54
C MET A 1 57.69 -61.26 -7.32
N LYS A 2 56.51 -61.68 -6.79
CA LYS A 2 55.21 -61.39 -7.45
C LYS A 2 54.58 -60.26 -6.67
N PHE A 3 54.34 -59.09 -7.33
CA PHE A 3 53.57 -57.97 -6.76
C PHE A 3 52.09 -58.12 -7.12
N THR A 4 51.28 -58.31 -6.13
CA THR A 4 49.83 -58.31 -6.25
C THR A 4 49.31 -56.85 -6.08
N CYS A 5 48.70 -56.32 -7.14
CA CYS A 5 48.08 -55.00 -7.13
C CYS A 5 46.60 -55.14 -6.70
N THR A 6 46.27 -54.63 -5.53
CA THR A 6 44.90 -54.62 -5.01
C THR A 6 44.21 -53.32 -5.45
N ILE A 7 43.18 -53.42 -6.27
CA ILE A 7 42.34 -52.29 -6.70
C ILE A 7 41.25 -52.06 -5.62
N VAL A 8 41.31 -50.90 -4.98
CA VAL A 8 40.24 -50.43 -4.09
C VAL A 8 39.23 -49.66 -4.93
N ALA A 9 38.05 -50.16 -5.10
CA ALA A 9 36.92 -49.43 -5.73
C ALA A 9 36.22 -48.55 -4.67
N ALA A 10 36.33 -47.24 -4.88
CA ALA A 10 35.63 -46.25 -4.09
C ALA A 10 34.22 -46.04 -4.68
N PHE A 11 33.17 -46.42 -3.93
CA PHE A 11 31.79 -46.10 -4.26
C PHE A 11 31.49 -44.64 -3.83
N LEU A 12 31.35 -43.71 -4.81
CA LEU A 12 30.76 -42.40 -4.57
C LEU A 12 29.24 -42.56 -4.51
N GLY A 13 28.67 -42.52 -3.31
CA GLY A 13 27.22 -42.40 -3.11
C GLY A 13 26.79 -40.94 -3.41
N ALA A 14 26.00 -40.72 -4.46
CA ALA A 14 25.40 -39.43 -4.74
C ALA A 14 24.21 -39.22 -3.77
N VAL A 15 24.34 -38.31 -2.83
CA VAL A 15 23.22 -37.84 -1.99
C VAL A 15 22.36 -36.90 -2.82
N VAL A 16 21.19 -37.35 -3.25
CA VAL A 16 20.20 -36.49 -3.91
C VAL A 16 19.50 -35.68 -2.83
N LEU A 17 19.86 -34.42 -2.71
CA LEU A 17 19.19 -33.46 -1.83
C LEU A 17 17.89 -33.03 -2.52
N SER A 18 16.76 -33.59 -2.10
CA SER A 18 15.43 -33.16 -2.55
C SER A 18 15.12 -31.78 -1.98
N ALA A 19 15.18 -30.75 -2.80
CA ALA A 19 14.68 -29.41 -2.44
C ALA A 19 13.17 -29.46 -2.29
N GLN A 20 12.67 -29.44 -1.05
CA GLN A 20 11.25 -29.27 -0.77
C GLN A 20 10.89 -27.80 -1.03
N THR A 21 10.07 -27.59 -2.06
CA THR A 21 9.44 -26.28 -2.31
C THR A 21 8.50 -25.99 -1.14
N PRO A 22 8.67 -24.85 -0.41
CA PRO A 22 7.74 -24.50 0.65
C PRO A 22 6.33 -24.35 0.08
N ALA A 23 5.34 -24.97 0.70
CA ALA A 23 3.94 -24.80 0.34
C ALA A 23 3.57 -23.31 0.48
N PRO A 24 2.70 -22.77 -0.40
CA PRO A 24 2.23 -21.39 -0.29
C PRO A 24 1.54 -21.22 1.06
N GLN A 25 2.12 -20.39 1.93
CA GLN A 25 1.47 -19.94 3.15
C GLN A 25 0.26 -19.08 2.74
N THR A 26 -0.94 -19.63 2.92
CA THR A 26 -2.18 -18.87 2.83
C THR A 26 -2.13 -17.83 3.96
N ALA A 27 -1.91 -16.56 3.61
CA ALA A 27 -2.01 -15.46 4.56
C ALA A 27 -3.41 -15.54 5.19
N ALA A 28 -3.48 -15.67 6.50
CA ALA A 28 -4.74 -15.69 7.22
C ALA A 28 -5.47 -14.38 6.87
N ALA A 29 -6.69 -14.48 6.36
CA ALA A 29 -7.51 -13.33 6.08
C ALA A 29 -7.66 -12.51 7.37
N ALA A 30 -7.31 -11.22 7.32
CA ALA A 30 -7.48 -10.33 8.46
C ALA A 30 -8.96 -10.34 8.87
N ALA A 31 -9.22 -10.36 10.18
CA ALA A 31 -10.59 -10.29 10.68
C ALA A 31 -11.26 -9.00 10.16
N PRO A 32 -12.56 -9.05 9.81
CA PRO A 32 -13.26 -7.86 9.32
C PRO A 32 -13.20 -6.72 10.35
N PRO A 33 -13.11 -5.46 9.91
CA PRO A 33 -13.07 -4.32 10.81
C PRO A 33 -14.31 -4.29 11.71
N LYS A 34 -14.11 -3.95 12.98
CA LYS A 34 -15.20 -3.84 13.97
C LYS A 34 -15.83 -2.45 13.92
N PRO A 35 -17.15 -2.33 14.10
CA PRO A 35 -17.80 -1.04 14.25
C PRO A 35 -17.18 -0.23 15.39
N LEU A 36 -17.08 1.09 15.19
CA LEU A 36 -16.62 2.01 16.20
C LEU A 36 -17.70 2.14 17.30
N THR A 37 -17.41 1.70 18.53
CA THR A 37 -18.38 1.65 19.63
C THR A 37 -18.14 2.68 20.74
N GLY A 38 -17.16 3.56 20.56
CA GLY A 38 -16.79 4.57 21.56
C GLY A 38 -15.75 5.54 21.07
N VAL A 39 -15.31 6.43 21.96
CA VAL A 39 -14.23 7.38 21.69
C VAL A 39 -12.92 6.63 21.52
N VAL A 40 -12.20 6.94 20.44
CA VAL A 40 -10.82 6.48 20.23
C VAL A 40 -9.90 7.68 20.35
N PHE A 41 -8.88 7.54 21.18
CA PHE A 41 -7.85 8.55 21.37
C PHE A 41 -6.48 8.00 20.96
N PHE A 42 -5.82 8.74 20.11
CA PHE A 42 -4.42 8.51 19.76
C PHE A 42 -3.60 9.68 20.31
N ASP A 43 -2.64 9.42 21.15
CA ASP A 43 -1.72 10.45 21.62
C ASP A 43 -0.81 10.95 20.47
N HIS A 44 -0.11 12.04 20.73
CA HIS A 44 0.76 12.66 19.72
C HIS A 44 1.87 11.73 19.25
N THR A 45 2.40 10.86 20.12
CA THR A 45 3.49 9.95 19.79
C THR A 45 3.02 8.90 18.79
N LYS A 46 1.88 8.26 19.05
CA LYS A 46 1.27 7.28 18.14
C LYS A 46 0.86 7.91 16.81
N THR A 47 0.31 9.10 16.87
CA THR A 47 -0.09 9.85 15.67
C THR A 47 1.12 10.22 14.82
N ALA A 48 2.18 10.76 15.42
CA ALA A 48 3.41 11.12 14.72
C ALA A 48 4.09 9.88 14.10
N GLU A 49 4.10 8.76 14.81
CA GLU A 49 4.64 7.50 14.31
C GLU A 49 3.86 7.00 13.07
N ALA A 50 2.52 7.04 13.12
CA ALA A 50 1.68 6.65 11.99
C ALA A 50 1.92 7.53 10.75
N PHE A 51 2.10 8.85 10.95
CA PHE A 51 2.40 9.77 9.84
C PHE A 51 3.79 9.53 9.25
N ALA A 52 4.80 9.32 10.09
CA ALA A 52 6.15 9.05 9.63
C ALA A 52 6.27 7.74 8.85
N LYS A 53 5.44 6.74 9.18
CA LYS A 53 5.47 5.40 8.56
C LYS A 53 4.41 5.20 7.48
N GLY A 54 3.46 6.12 7.32
CA GLY A 54 2.33 5.95 6.41
C GLY A 54 1.43 4.77 6.80
N THR A 55 1.10 4.63 8.09
CA THR A 55 0.32 3.50 8.60
C THR A 55 -1.07 3.90 9.11
N HIS A 56 -1.94 2.90 9.25
CA HIS A 56 -3.29 3.09 9.76
C HIS A 56 -3.31 3.38 11.26
N LEU A 57 -4.19 4.30 11.65
CA LEU A 57 -4.56 4.59 13.04
C LEU A 57 -5.89 3.92 13.40
N LEU A 58 -6.84 3.93 12.47
CA LEU A 58 -8.18 3.36 12.65
C LEU A 58 -8.63 2.65 11.38
N ASP A 59 -9.18 1.45 11.54
CA ASP A 59 -9.93 0.72 10.52
C ASP A 59 -11.30 0.36 11.09
N ALA A 60 -12.34 1.07 10.65
CA ALA A 60 -13.74 0.78 10.94
C ALA A 60 -14.50 0.51 9.63
N PRO A 61 -15.67 -0.14 9.66
CA PRO A 61 -16.43 -0.45 8.44
C PRO A 61 -16.86 0.77 7.63
N ASP A 62 -17.06 1.92 8.30
CA ASP A 62 -17.55 3.18 7.74
C ASP A 62 -16.48 4.28 7.68
N MET A 63 -15.30 4.05 8.30
CA MET A 63 -14.25 5.05 8.36
C MET A 63 -12.86 4.44 8.53
N ILE A 64 -11.89 4.94 7.77
CA ILE A 64 -10.47 4.63 7.93
C ILE A 64 -9.73 5.93 8.23
N VAL A 65 -8.81 5.91 9.18
CA VAL A 65 -7.90 7.04 9.46
C VAL A 65 -6.47 6.53 9.38
N GLN A 66 -5.66 7.16 8.53
CA GLN A 66 -4.28 6.75 8.33
C GLN A 66 -3.35 7.94 8.11
N GLY A 67 -2.09 7.78 8.47
CA GLY A 67 -0.99 8.61 8.02
C GLY A 67 -0.59 8.25 6.60
N GLY A 68 -0.09 9.23 5.86
CA GLY A 68 0.55 9.03 4.57
C GLY A 68 1.93 9.67 4.55
N HIS A 69 2.89 8.94 4.04
CA HIS A 69 4.25 9.43 3.79
C HIS A 69 4.71 8.92 2.43
N ARG A 70 5.11 9.84 1.54
CA ARG A 70 5.59 9.49 0.20
C ARG A 70 6.86 10.26 -0.11
N GLU A 71 7.84 9.54 -0.62
CA GLU A 71 9.09 10.08 -1.18
C GLU A 71 9.16 9.88 -2.70
N VAL A 72 8.21 9.12 -3.25
CA VAL A 72 8.11 8.80 -4.68
C VAL A 72 6.66 8.89 -5.15
N PRO A 73 6.42 9.08 -6.47
CA PRO A 73 5.09 9.03 -7.06
C PRO A 73 4.32 7.75 -6.67
N GLY A 74 3.00 7.90 -6.52
CA GLY A 74 2.10 6.76 -6.33
C GLY A 74 1.66 6.14 -7.65
N GLN A 75 0.69 5.23 -7.56
CA GLN A 75 -0.12 4.79 -8.70
C GLN A 75 -1.42 5.59 -8.74
N VAL A 76 -2.10 5.57 -9.89
CA VAL A 76 -3.48 6.04 -9.95
C VAL A 76 -4.35 5.12 -9.12
N GLU A 77 -5.21 5.69 -8.29
CA GLU A 77 -6.14 4.97 -7.44
C GLU A 77 -7.59 5.35 -7.76
N VAL A 78 -8.48 4.37 -7.69
CA VAL A 78 -9.93 4.58 -7.68
C VAL A 78 -10.51 3.72 -6.57
N HIS A 79 -11.27 4.34 -5.68
CA HIS A 79 -12.00 3.67 -4.62
C HIS A 79 -13.50 3.73 -4.89
N ASP A 80 -14.17 2.59 -5.03
CA ASP A 80 -15.60 2.55 -5.42
C ASP A 80 -16.51 3.16 -4.34
N LYS A 81 -16.14 3.01 -3.07
CA LYS A 81 -16.97 3.38 -1.93
C LYS A 81 -16.31 4.37 -0.97
N GLU A 82 -15.03 4.64 -1.10
CA GLU A 82 -14.28 5.48 -0.18
C GLU A 82 -14.20 6.91 -0.71
N THR A 83 -14.63 7.89 0.07
CA THR A 83 -14.33 9.31 -0.15
C THR A 83 -13.11 9.67 0.68
N ASP A 84 -12.05 10.15 0.03
CA ASP A 84 -10.81 10.52 0.68
C ASP A 84 -10.82 11.99 1.07
N ILE A 85 -10.55 12.30 2.33
CA ILE A 85 -10.28 13.64 2.84
C ILE A 85 -8.81 13.69 3.20
N ILE A 86 -8.02 14.37 2.39
CA ILE A 86 -6.56 14.43 2.51
C ILE A 86 -6.17 15.82 3.01
N TYR A 87 -5.34 15.89 4.05
CA TYR A 87 -4.76 17.14 4.55
C TYR A 87 -3.24 17.03 4.60
N VAL A 88 -2.56 17.97 3.93
CA VAL A 88 -1.09 17.98 3.83
C VAL A 88 -0.48 18.58 5.09
N LEU A 89 0.32 17.79 5.78
CA LEU A 89 1.03 18.16 7.01
C LEU A 89 2.39 18.80 6.73
N ASP A 90 3.10 18.28 5.71
CA ASP A 90 4.42 18.78 5.33
C ASP A 90 4.78 18.34 3.91
N GLY A 91 5.70 19.10 3.26
CA GLY A 91 6.15 18.83 1.89
C GLY A 91 5.16 19.29 0.83
N SER A 92 5.32 18.78 -0.38
CA SER A 92 4.47 19.13 -1.52
C SER A 92 4.32 17.99 -2.54
N ALA A 93 3.25 18.06 -3.32
CA ALA A 93 2.98 17.09 -4.38
C ALA A 93 2.18 17.72 -5.53
N THR A 94 2.39 17.21 -6.75
CA THR A 94 1.41 17.36 -7.84
C THR A 94 0.41 16.21 -7.72
N PHE A 95 -0.83 16.57 -7.48
CA PHE A 95 -1.94 15.62 -7.28
C PHE A 95 -2.94 15.77 -8.43
N VAL A 96 -3.28 14.69 -9.10
CA VAL A 96 -4.20 14.69 -10.24
C VAL A 96 -5.51 14.05 -9.84
N THR A 97 -6.64 14.64 -10.24
CA THR A 97 -7.98 14.12 -9.94
C THR A 97 -8.87 14.10 -11.18
N GLY A 98 -9.85 13.20 -11.20
CA GLY A 98 -10.79 13.09 -12.31
C GLY A 98 -10.19 12.47 -13.57
N GLY A 99 -10.78 12.76 -14.72
CA GLY A 99 -10.37 12.16 -15.99
C GLY A 99 -10.66 10.66 -16.07
N THR A 100 -9.85 9.97 -16.89
CA THR A 100 -9.98 8.52 -17.11
C THR A 100 -8.69 7.81 -16.75
N MET A 101 -8.78 6.81 -15.88
CA MET A 101 -7.64 5.96 -15.51
C MET A 101 -7.19 5.10 -16.69
N VAL A 102 -5.87 5.09 -16.95
CA VAL A 102 -5.23 4.31 -18.02
C VAL A 102 -4.50 3.12 -17.44
N GLY A 103 -4.64 1.95 -18.06
CA GLY A 103 -3.94 0.73 -17.69
C GLY A 103 -4.29 0.23 -16.28
N GLY A 104 -5.56 0.43 -15.89
CA GLY A 104 -6.07 0.05 -14.59
C GLY A 104 -6.52 -1.39 -14.48
N SER A 105 -6.44 -1.93 -13.27
CA SER A 105 -7.00 -3.23 -12.90
C SER A 105 -7.51 -3.22 -11.46
N VAL A 106 -8.53 -4.02 -11.20
CA VAL A 106 -9.02 -4.25 -9.83
C VAL A 106 -7.96 -5.02 -9.05
N THR A 107 -7.50 -4.47 -7.94
CA THR A 107 -6.47 -5.08 -7.08
C THR A 107 -7.06 -5.75 -5.84
N ARG A 108 -8.20 -5.23 -5.37
CA ARG A 108 -9.05 -5.80 -4.32
C ARG A 108 -10.49 -5.32 -4.51
N PRO A 109 -11.51 -5.97 -3.92
CA PRO A 109 -12.88 -5.45 -3.97
C PRO A 109 -12.95 -3.98 -3.57
N GLY A 110 -13.52 -3.15 -4.45
CA GLY A 110 -13.70 -1.72 -4.22
C GLY A 110 -12.47 -0.86 -4.49
N GLN A 111 -11.35 -1.42 -5.00
CA GLN A 111 -10.17 -0.64 -5.38
C GLN A 111 -9.59 -1.06 -6.72
N SER A 112 -9.32 -0.08 -7.55
CA SER A 112 -8.55 -0.23 -8.78
C SER A 112 -7.27 0.60 -8.72
N LEU A 113 -6.19 0.07 -9.30
CA LEU A 113 -4.93 0.79 -9.48
C LEU A 113 -4.62 0.91 -10.97
N GLY A 114 -4.05 2.05 -11.37
CA GLY A 114 -3.70 2.34 -12.75
C GLY A 114 -2.32 2.97 -12.89
N LYS A 115 -1.96 3.26 -14.15
CA LYS A 115 -0.63 3.78 -14.49
C LYS A 115 -0.63 5.27 -14.81
N ASP A 116 -1.75 5.80 -15.30
CA ASP A 116 -1.86 7.19 -15.74
C ASP A 116 -3.32 7.66 -15.69
N ILE A 117 -3.54 8.97 -15.79
CA ILE A 117 -4.84 9.62 -15.94
C ILE A 117 -4.80 10.49 -17.20
N THR A 118 -5.81 10.30 -18.07
CA THR A 118 -6.03 11.16 -19.23
C THR A 118 -7.15 12.16 -18.92
N GLY A 119 -6.91 13.45 -19.13
CA GLY A 119 -7.92 14.52 -18.99
C GLY A 119 -8.30 14.81 -17.54
N GLY A 120 -7.43 14.60 -16.59
CA GLY A 120 -7.62 15.00 -15.19
C GLY A 120 -7.15 16.42 -14.90
N ASP A 121 -7.56 16.94 -13.74
CA ASP A 121 -7.13 18.26 -13.21
C ASP A 121 -5.92 18.11 -12.30
N GLU A 122 -4.89 18.94 -12.51
CA GLU A 122 -3.70 18.95 -11.68
C GLU A 122 -3.83 19.98 -10.55
N HIS A 123 -3.51 19.55 -9.32
CA HIS A 123 -3.46 20.37 -8.12
C HIS A 123 -2.05 20.34 -7.55
N HIS A 124 -1.48 21.51 -7.29
CA HIS A 124 -0.22 21.62 -6.56
C HIS A 124 -0.51 21.72 -5.06
N LEU A 125 -0.42 20.60 -4.36
CA LEU A 125 -0.68 20.53 -2.93
C LEU A 125 0.58 20.91 -2.14
N VAL A 126 0.42 21.77 -1.14
CA VAL A 126 1.44 22.17 -0.19
C VAL A 126 0.93 22.05 1.24
N LYS A 127 1.82 22.22 2.21
CA LYS A 127 1.48 22.20 3.63
C LYS A 127 0.29 23.10 3.96
N GLY A 128 -0.72 22.52 4.62
CA GLY A 128 -1.95 23.20 5.02
C GLY A 128 -3.11 23.03 4.02
N ASP A 129 -2.84 22.52 2.83
CA ASP A 129 -3.91 22.27 1.85
C ASP A 129 -4.75 21.04 2.24
N MET A 130 -6.02 21.10 1.86
CA MET A 130 -6.96 20.01 1.97
C MET A 130 -7.61 19.73 0.62
N ILE A 131 -7.71 18.47 0.24
CA ILE A 131 -8.45 18.04 -0.93
C ILE A 131 -9.42 16.92 -0.55
N ILE A 132 -10.62 16.94 -1.15
CA ILE A 132 -11.65 15.92 -0.96
C ILE A 132 -11.86 15.23 -2.30
N VAL A 133 -11.65 13.92 -2.34
CA VAL A 133 -11.80 13.08 -3.51
C VAL A 133 -13.01 12.18 -3.31
N PRO A 134 -14.14 12.42 -4.00
CA PRO A 134 -15.32 11.58 -3.88
C PRO A 134 -15.06 10.14 -4.36
N ALA A 135 -15.77 9.19 -3.79
CA ALA A 135 -15.76 7.80 -4.23
C ALA A 135 -15.99 7.69 -5.76
N GLY A 136 -15.26 6.79 -6.40
CA GLY A 136 -15.29 6.58 -7.85
C GLY A 136 -14.41 7.56 -8.66
N THR A 137 -13.78 8.54 -8.03
CA THR A 137 -12.95 9.53 -8.72
C THR A 137 -11.50 9.02 -8.84
N PRO A 138 -10.94 8.90 -10.06
CA PRO A 138 -9.52 8.63 -10.24
C PRO A 138 -8.68 9.73 -9.57
N HIS A 139 -7.62 9.34 -8.87
CA HIS A 139 -6.71 10.29 -8.24
C HIS A 139 -5.29 9.72 -8.13
N TRP A 140 -4.29 10.62 -8.05
CA TRP A 140 -2.90 10.22 -8.18
C TRP A 140 -1.93 11.22 -7.59
N PHE A 141 -1.07 10.82 -6.68
CA PHE A 141 0.14 11.53 -6.34
C PHE A 141 1.15 11.36 -7.48
N LYS A 142 1.06 12.23 -8.51
CA LYS A 142 1.85 12.14 -9.76
C LYS A 142 3.31 12.52 -9.55
N GLN A 143 3.56 13.51 -8.70
CA GLN A 143 4.90 13.95 -8.32
C GLN A 143 4.96 14.27 -6.84
N VAL A 144 6.13 14.09 -6.25
CA VAL A 144 6.40 14.38 -4.84
C VAL A 144 7.73 15.16 -4.77
N SER A 145 7.84 16.20 -3.92
CA SER A 145 9.03 17.01 -3.89
C SER A 145 9.35 17.61 -2.49
N PRO A 146 10.44 17.17 -1.85
CA PRO A 146 11.15 15.91 -2.01
C PRO A 146 10.37 14.77 -1.39
N GLN A 147 9.41 15.10 -0.51
CA GLN A 147 8.47 14.21 0.17
C GLN A 147 7.14 14.92 0.41
N VAL A 148 6.11 14.18 0.71
CA VAL A 148 4.85 14.71 1.24
C VAL A 148 4.38 13.83 2.39
N THR A 149 4.02 14.48 3.51
CA THR A 149 3.39 13.85 4.67
C THR A 149 1.98 14.40 4.82
N TYR A 150 1.03 13.54 4.96
CA TYR A 150 -0.38 13.91 5.06
C TYR A 150 -1.12 12.93 5.98
N TYR A 151 -2.31 13.28 6.40
CA TYR A 151 -3.26 12.28 6.86
C TYR A 151 -4.43 12.20 5.88
N VAL A 152 -5.05 11.04 5.84
CA VAL A 152 -6.28 10.84 5.09
C VAL A 152 -7.33 10.20 6.00
N VAL A 153 -8.53 10.74 5.92
CA VAL A 153 -9.74 10.12 6.45
C VAL A 153 -10.54 9.61 5.26
N LYS A 154 -10.77 8.30 5.21
CA LYS A 154 -11.64 7.68 4.21
C LYS A 154 -13.00 7.45 4.83
N VAL A 155 -14.03 8.07 4.24
CA VAL A 155 -15.43 7.84 4.61
C VAL A 155 -15.97 6.78 3.66
N VAL A 156 -16.36 5.64 4.22
CA VAL A 156 -16.80 4.47 3.45
C VAL A 156 -18.32 4.48 3.33
N LYS A 157 -18.83 4.49 2.11
CA LYS A 157 -20.26 4.37 1.85
C LYS A 157 -20.74 2.94 2.10
N PRO A 158 -21.95 2.77 2.64
CA PRO A 158 -22.55 1.44 2.81
C PRO A 158 -22.65 0.59 1.55
#